data_8c1def6c4fd976e0a7608b75ef5cbf18
#
_entry.id   8c1def6c4fd976e0a7608b75ef5cbf18
#
_cell.length_a   1.000
_cell.length_b   1.000
_cell.length_c   1.000
_cell.angle_alpha   90.00
_cell.angle_beta   90.00
_cell.angle_gamma   90.00
#
_symmetry.space_group_name_H-M   'P 1'
#
loop_
_entity.id
_entity.type
_entity.pdbx_description
1 polymer ?
#
loop_
_entity_poly.entity_id
_entity_poly.type
_entity_poly.pdbx_seq_one_letter_code
_entity_poly.pdbx_strand_id
1 'polypeptide(L)'
;KEWWKAEMLETELSKDEVDSNSSEYEENLSKAKSSLDFLNSYMPKKSLLQSIQDDRQSLSVEELEELVEKSNWPSIYEKVKEKEEQLHDFENSIVKLQGEIDILKPWESLDCSFENLDELNKTAYFIGSIAKQYEEELSSALKDAYVEVVSRNSNDTNVLILVDGSKADETLSLIRNYGFSAFKTDYKDVPQKTIMDLSAKIEDIKTKIFLMKEELASYEEDIKVMQLVYDYYFNKVSREKASTNFLRTNNTVTIQGWCAVEDNNALSAICKEVTGEDYYMTFEDVKEDEVEEVPVKLRNSKLVSAFESVTSMYS
;
A
#
# COMPACT_ATOMS: atom_id res chain seq x y z
N LYS A 1 21.54 22.21 37.40
CA LYS A 1 20.41 21.28 37.08
C LYS A 1 19.16 21.48 37.95
N GLU A 2 19.20 22.14 39.16
CA GLU A 2 18.05 22.21 40.07
C GLU A 2 17.32 23.58 40.08
N TRP A 3 17.98 24.67 39.71
CA TRP A 3 17.37 26.01 39.79
C TRP A 3 16.33 26.30 38.67
N TRP A 4 16.44 25.67 37.52
CA TRP A 4 15.49 25.84 36.41
C TRP A 4 14.26 24.91 36.48
N LYS A 5 14.25 23.91 37.36
CA LYS A 5 13.06 23.11 37.66
C LYS A 5 12.02 23.83 38.50
N ALA A 6 12.41 24.88 39.19
CA ALA A 6 11.55 25.56 40.17
C ALA A 6 10.63 26.65 39.57
N GLU A 7 10.84 27.08 38.32
CA GLU A 7 10.07 28.16 37.67
C GLU A 7 9.40 27.81 36.35
N MET A 8 9.23 26.51 36.07
CA MET A 8 8.42 26.10 34.94
C MET A 8 6.93 26.32 35.23
N LEU A 9 6.45 27.49 34.92
CA LEU A 9 5.01 27.68 34.68
C LEU A 9 4.68 27.04 33.36
N GLU A 10 3.83 25.99 33.41
CA GLU A 10 3.14 25.48 32.23
C GLU A 10 2.36 26.66 31.63
N THR A 11 2.92 27.30 30.63
CA THR A 11 2.14 28.15 29.75
C THR A 11 1.30 27.19 28.89
N GLU A 12 0.01 27.14 29.18
CA GLU A 12 -0.98 26.74 28.20
C GLU A 12 -0.87 27.68 27.00
N LEU A 13 0.02 27.38 26.06
CA LEU A 13 -0.26 27.64 24.66
C LEU A 13 -1.58 26.95 24.42
N SER A 14 -2.58 27.63 23.88
CA SER A 14 -3.85 27.01 23.58
C SER A 14 -3.51 25.74 22.77
N LYS A 15 -3.78 24.59 23.36
CA LYS A 15 -3.50 23.27 22.80
C LYS A 15 -4.06 23.14 21.39
N ASP A 16 -5.07 23.93 21.08
CA ASP A 16 -5.83 23.95 19.84
C ASP A 16 -5.09 24.53 18.63
N GLU A 17 -4.22 25.54 18.79
CA GLU A 17 -3.46 26.09 17.65
C GLU A 17 -2.22 25.28 17.30
N VAL A 18 -1.57 24.68 18.28
CA VAL A 18 -0.41 23.79 18.05
C VAL A 18 -0.86 22.45 17.47
N ASP A 19 -1.99 21.90 17.93
CA ASP A 19 -2.51 20.61 17.44
C ASP A 19 -3.06 20.70 16.00
N SER A 20 -3.61 21.82 15.55
CA SER A 20 -4.18 21.95 14.21
C SER A 20 -3.11 21.96 13.10
N ASN A 21 -2.04 22.72 13.28
CA ASN A 21 -0.97 22.82 12.28
C ASN A 21 -0.11 21.55 12.24
N SER A 22 0.17 20.93 13.38
CA SER A 22 0.91 19.67 13.47
C SER A 22 0.19 18.55 12.75
N SER A 23 -1.12 18.43 12.93
CA SER A 23 -1.93 17.42 12.26
C SER A 23 -1.95 17.60 10.74
N GLU A 24 -2.05 18.84 10.24
CA GLU A 24 -2.01 19.14 8.81
C GLU A 24 -0.65 18.79 8.20
N TYR A 25 0.45 19.15 8.87
CA TYR A 25 1.80 18.84 8.37
C TYR A 25 2.07 17.33 8.36
N GLU A 26 1.64 16.61 9.39
CA GLU A 26 1.75 15.15 9.42
C GLU A 26 0.90 14.48 8.33
N GLU A 27 -0.30 14.98 8.06
CA GLU A 27 -1.14 14.49 6.97
C GLU A 27 -0.48 14.73 5.61
N ASN A 28 0.03 15.94 5.35
CA ASN A 28 0.68 16.27 4.08
C ASN A 28 2.01 15.51 3.89
N LEU A 29 2.76 15.29 4.98
CA LEU A 29 3.93 14.43 4.98
C LEU A 29 3.57 12.98 4.60
N SER A 30 2.49 12.46 5.16
CA SER A 30 1.98 11.13 4.85
C SER A 30 1.55 11.00 3.38
N LYS A 31 0.85 12.01 2.85
CA LYS A 31 0.45 12.07 1.43
C LYS A 31 1.67 12.05 0.50
N ALA A 32 2.68 12.86 0.80
CA ALA A 32 3.91 12.90 0.01
C ALA A 32 4.65 11.56 0.07
N LYS A 33 4.76 10.97 1.26
CA LYS A 33 5.41 9.68 1.45
C LYS A 33 4.71 8.56 0.70
N SER A 34 3.39 8.43 0.84
CA SER A 34 2.63 7.37 0.16
C SER A 34 2.76 7.48 -1.36
N SER A 35 2.69 8.70 -1.92
CA SER A 35 2.90 8.93 -3.36
C SER A 35 4.29 8.51 -3.82
N LEU A 36 5.33 8.84 -3.04
CA LEU A 36 6.70 8.45 -3.35
C LEU A 36 6.90 6.93 -3.28
N ASP A 37 6.39 6.28 -2.25
CA ASP A 37 6.49 4.83 -2.08
C ASP A 37 5.80 4.10 -3.24
N PHE A 38 4.61 4.56 -3.64
CA PHE A 38 3.88 4.02 -4.77
C PHE A 38 4.64 4.22 -6.09
N LEU A 39 5.00 5.46 -6.45
CA LEU A 39 5.68 5.77 -7.72
C LEU A 39 7.04 5.08 -7.83
N ASN A 40 7.83 5.06 -6.75
CA ASN A 40 9.15 4.42 -6.74
C ASN A 40 9.08 2.91 -6.99
N SER A 41 7.94 2.26 -6.70
CA SER A 41 7.75 0.83 -6.99
C SER A 41 7.73 0.51 -8.49
N TYR A 42 7.42 1.50 -9.34
CA TYR A 42 7.36 1.38 -10.80
C TYR A 42 8.57 1.98 -11.52
N MET A 43 9.43 2.71 -10.80
CA MET A 43 10.63 3.28 -11.41
C MET A 43 11.69 2.21 -11.68
N PRO A 44 12.43 2.32 -12.79
CA PRO A 44 13.57 1.47 -13.01
C PRO A 44 14.60 1.67 -11.88
N LYS A 45 15.08 0.57 -11.30
CA LYS A 45 16.07 0.63 -10.24
C LYS A 45 17.33 1.35 -10.74
N LYS A 46 17.62 2.53 -10.20
CA LYS A 46 18.86 3.25 -10.48
C LYS A 46 20.04 2.38 -10.06
N SER A 47 21.09 2.34 -10.88
CA SER A 47 22.33 1.68 -10.48
C SER A 47 22.96 2.43 -9.29
N LEU A 48 23.72 1.71 -8.44
CA LEU A 48 24.43 2.32 -7.31
C LEU A 48 25.31 3.51 -7.75
N LEU A 49 25.86 3.47 -8.97
CA LEU A 49 26.68 4.55 -9.53
C LEU A 49 25.83 5.79 -9.88
N GLN A 50 24.61 5.61 -10.35
CA GLN A 50 23.69 6.72 -10.66
C GLN A 50 23.14 7.38 -9.39
N SER A 51 22.89 6.63 -8.33
CA SER A 51 22.45 7.18 -7.05
C SER A 51 23.53 8.00 -6.33
N ILE A 52 24.82 7.72 -6.61
CA ILE A 52 25.96 8.51 -6.07
C ILE A 52 26.19 9.79 -6.89
N GLN A 53 25.80 9.79 -8.16
CA GLN A 53 25.94 10.94 -9.08
C GLN A 53 24.75 11.92 -9.02
N ASP A 54 23.63 11.54 -8.40
CA ASP A 54 22.53 12.46 -8.17
C ASP A 54 23.02 13.59 -7.23
N ASP A 55 23.34 14.72 -7.81
CA ASP A 55 23.78 15.94 -7.11
C ASP A 55 22.58 16.41 -6.24
N ARG A 56 22.66 16.16 -4.95
CA ARG A 56 21.69 16.70 -3.99
C ARG A 56 21.84 18.22 -4.00
N GLN A 57 20.88 18.90 -4.59
CA GLN A 57 20.83 20.36 -4.54
C GLN A 57 20.68 20.79 -3.08
N SER A 58 21.58 21.63 -2.62
CA SER A 58 21.48 22.26 -1.31
C SER A 58 20.54 23.46 -1.48
N LEU A 59 19.32 23.35 -0.94
CA LEU A 59 18.33 24.40 -0.93
C LEU A 59 18.25 25.04 0.46
N SER A 60 18.05 26.35 0.52
CA SER A 60 17.64 27.01 1.77
C SER A 60 16.19 26.62 2.09
N VAL A 61 15.78 26.86 3.34
CA VAL A 61 14.41 26.56 3.76
C VAL A 61 13.40 27.43 3.02
N GLU A 62 13.74 28.68 2.81
CA GLU A 62 12.93 29.67 2.10
C GLU A 62 12.76 29.28 0.62
N GLU A 63 13.84 28.83 -0.04
CA GLU A 63 13.79 28.34 -1.41
C GLU A 63 12.92 27.06 -1.52
N LEU A 64 13.02 26.14 -0.55
CA LEU A 64 12.21 24.92 -0.51
C LEU A 64 10.73 25.25 -0.34
N GLU A 65 10.40 26.20 0.57
CA GLU A 65 9.02 26.67 0.79
C GLU A 65 8.44 27.28 -0.48
N GLU A 66 9.18 28.18 -1.14
CA GLU A 66 8.76 28.82 -2.40
C GLU A 66 8.53 27.80 -3.53
N LEU A 67 9.38 26.79 -3.65
CA LEU A 67 9.22 25.70 -4.63
C LEU A 67 7.98 24.86 -4.36
N VAL A 68 7.72 24.52 -3.09
CA VAL A 68 6.56 23.72 -2.70
C VAL A 68 5.26 24.50 -2.90
N GLU A 69 5.22 25.80 -2.51
CA GLU A 69 4.06 26.67 -2.70
C GLU A 69 3.72 26.89 -4.17
N LYS A 70 4.73 27.01 -5.04
CA LYS A 70 4.54 27.15 -6.50
C LYS A 70 4.19 25.82 -7.18
N SER A 71 4.49 24.71 -6.55
CA SER A 71 4.18 23.39 -7.09
C SER A 71 2.70 23.10 -6.95
N ASN A 72 2.13 22.43 -7.94
CA ASN A 72 0.76 21.92 -7.87
C ASN A 72 0.74 20.48 -7.29
N TRP A 73 1.50 20.24 -6.22
CA TRP A 73 1.64 18.92 -5.62
C TRP A 73 0.31 18.26 -5.19
N PRO A 74 -0.73 19.00 -4.69
CA PRO A 74 -2.00 18.36 -4.38
C PRO A 74 -2.65 17.67 -5.58
N SER A 75 -2.54 18.27 -6.78
CA SER A 75 -3.03 17.65 -8.00
C SER A 75 -2.20 16.41 -8.40
N ILE A 76 -0.88 16.44 -8.15
CA ILE A 76 -0.02 15.27 -8.36
C ILE A 76 -0.45 14.14 -7.42
N TYR A 77 -0.66 14.45 -6.14
CA TYR A 77 -1.13 13.48 -5.15
C TYR A 77 -2.46 12.82 -5.57
N GLU A 78 -3.48 13.63 -5.94
CA GLU A 78 -4.78 13.09 -6.36
C GLU A 78 -4.66 12.22 -7.61
N LYS A 79 -3.83 12.62 -8.59
CA LYS A 79 -3.56 11.83 -9.79
C LYS A 79 -2.90 10.50 -9.46
N VAL A 80 -1.91 10.49 -8.56
CA VAL A 80 -1.21 9.28 -8.12
C VAL A 80 -2.15 8.36 -7.37
N LYS A 81 -2.96 8.91 -6.47
CA LYS A 81 -3.95 8.17 -5.69
C LYS A 81 -5.02 7.52 -6.59
N GLU A 82 -5.52 8.26 -7.58
CA GLU A 82 -6.46 7.71 -8.57
C GLU A 82 -5.87 6.50 -9.33
N LYS A 83 -4.58 6.59 -9.72
CA LYS A 83 -3.89 5.48 -10.39
C LYS A 83 -3.70 4.27 -9.49
N GLU A 84 -3.39 4.49 -8.21
CA GLU A 84 -3.28 3.43 -7.21
C GLU A 84 -4.62 2.71 -7.01
N GLU A 85 -5.72 3.46 -6.85
CA GLU A 85 -7.07 2.92 -6.72
C GLU A 85 -7.47 2.12 -7.97
N GLN A 86 -7.22 2.65 -9.17
CA GLN A 86 -7.50 1.95 -10.44
C GLN A 86 -6.72 0.64 -10.58
N LEU A 87 -5.43 0.61 -10.20
CA LEU A 87 -4.64 -0.62 -10.23
C LEU A 87 -5.20 -1.67 -9.27
N HIS A 88 -5.55 -1.24 -8.05
CA HIS A 88 -6.17 -2.12 -7.07
C HIS A 88 -7.50 -2.71 -7.55
N ASP A 89 -8.34 -1.89 -8.18
CA ASP A 89 -9.62 -2.33 -8.75
C ASP A 89 -9.42 -3.34 -9.89
N PHE A 90 -8.40 -3.14 -10.73
CA PHE A 90 -8.04 -4.09 -11.78
C PHE A 90 -7.57 -5.43 -11.20
N GLU A 91 -6.71 -5.41 -10.19
CA GLU A 91 -6.22 -6.62 -9.52
C GLU A 91 -7.36 -7.38 -8.84
N ASN A 92 -8.25 -6.69 -8.14
CA ASN A 92 -9.45 -7.29 -7.54
C ASN A 92 -10.39 -7.89 -8.59
N SER A 93 -10.53 -7.22 -9.74
CA SER A 93 -11.34 -7.71 -10.86
C SER A 93 -10.77 -9.01 -11.45
N ILE A 94 -9.45 -9.12 -11.59
CA ILE A 94 -8.78 -10.37 -12.02
C ILE A 94 -9.07 -11.49 -11.02
N VAL A 95 -8.90 -11.24 -9.73
CA VAL A 95 -9.15 -12.25 -8.67
C VAL A 95 -10.60 -12.74 -8.73
N LYS A 96 -11.57 -11.82 -8.90
CA LYS A 96 -12.99 -12.16 -9.02
C LYS A 96 -13.24 -13.03 -10.26
N LEU A 97 -12.78 -12.60 -11.43
CA LEU A 97 -12.97 -13.33 -12.69
C LEU A 97 -12.29 -14.70 -12.66
N GLN A 98 -11.11 -14.80 -12.03
CA GLN A 98 -10.43 -16.08 -11.84
C GLN A 98 -11.26 -17.01 -10.94
N GLY A 99 -11.85 -16.49 -9.86
CA GLY A 99 -12.76 -17.27 -9.00
C GLY A 99 -13.98 -17.79 -9.75
N GLU A 100 -14.53 -17.00 -10.67
CA GLU A 100 -15.65 -17.42 -11.54
C GLU A 100 -15.22 -18.52 -12.51
N ILE A 101 -14.02 -18.43 -13.09
CA ILE A 101 -13.43 -19.50 -13.94
C ILE A 101 -13.22 -20.78 -13.12
N ASP A 102 -12.67 -20.69 -11.92
CA ASP A 102 -12.40 -21.85 -11.07
C ASP A 102 -13.68 -22.62 -10.69
N ILE A 103 -14.78 -21.89 -10.48
CA ILE A 103 -16.11 -22.47 -10.23
C ILE A 103 -16.65 -23.20 -11.48
N LEU A 104 -16.41 -22.64 -12.68
CA LEU A 104 -16.88 -23.23 -13.95
C LEU A 104 -15.94 -24.33 -14.47
N LYS A 105 -14.69 -24.33 -14.08
CA LYS A 105 -13.67 -25.26 -14.59
C LYS A 105 -14.04 -26.74 -14.50
N PRO A 106 -14.68 -27.24 -13.43
CA PRO A 106 -15.17 -28.62 -13.37
C PRO A 106 -16.18 -28.98 -14.45
N TRP A 107 -16.83 -27.98 -15.02
CA TRP A 107 -17.91 -28.13 -16.04
C TRP A 107 -17.43 -27.85 -17.45
N GLU A 108 -16.15 -27.55 -17.67
CA GLU A 108 -15.58 -27.13 -18.97
C GLU A 108 -15.86 -28.11 -20.11
N SER A 109 -15.92 -29.40 -19.80
CA SER A 109 -16.18 -30.46 -20.79
C SER A 109 -17.67 -30.65 -21.12
N LEU A 110 -18.56 -29.96 -20.43
CA LEU A 110 -19.99 -30.01 -20.74
C LEU A 110 -20.25 -29.26 -22.06
N ASP A 111 -20.80 -29.98 -23.04
CA ASP A 111 -21.00 -29.48 -24.40
C ASP A 111 -22.38 -28.82 -24.65
N CYS A 112 -23.23 -28.78 -23.64
CA CYS A 112 -24.52 -28.07 -23.68
C CYS A 112 -24.49 -26.78 -22.84
N SER A 113 -25.35 -25.82 -23.21
CA SER A 113 -25.52 -24.60 -22.42
C SER A 113 -26.38 -24.86 -21.20
N PHE A 114 -26.15 -24.11 -20.13
CA PHE A 114 -27.02 -24.18 -18.95
C PHE A 114 -28.45 -23.75 -19.29
N GLU A 115 -28.64 -22.79 -20.20
CA GLU A 115 -29.96 -22.38 -20.70
C GLU A 115 -30.72 -23.52 -21.35
N ASN A 116 -30.06 -24.36 -22.17
CA ASN A 116 -30.69 -25.53 -22.80
C ASN A 116 -31.14 -26.56 -21.74
N LEU A 117 -30.42 -26.69 -20.63
CA LEU A 117 -30.84 -27.55 -19.51
C LEU A 117 -32.09 -27.01 -18.82
N ASP A 118 -32.16 -25.69 -18.63
CA ASP A 118 -33.32 -25.01 -18.02
C ASP A 118 -34.59 -25.08 -18.92
N GLU A 119 -34.43 -25.18 -20.25
CA GLU A 119 -35.52 -25.26 -21.19
C GLU A 119 -36.12 -26.67 -21.36
N LEU A 120 -35.58 -27.68 -20.66
CA LEU A 120 -36.09 -29.05 -20.73
C LEU A 120 -37.51 -29.14 -20.10
N ASN A 121 -38.51 -29.55 -20.91
CA ASN A 121 -39.91 -29.52 -20.47
C ASN A 121 -40.39 -30.86 -19.88
N LYS A 122 -39.88 -32.01 -20.40
CA LYS A 122 -40.29 -33.34 -19.99
C LYS A 122 -39.21 -34.10 -19.20
N THR A 123 -37.99 -33.57 -19.24
CA THR A 123 -36.82 -34.16 -18.59
C THR A 123 -36.42 -33.25 -17.46
N ALA A 124 -36.25 -33.76 -16.27
CA ALA A 124 -35.58 -33.05 -15.19
C ALA A 124 -34.09 -33.29 -15.25
N TYR A 125 -33.32 -32.31 -14.89
CA TYR A 125 -31.86 -32.41 -14.80
C TYR A 125 -31.38 -32.10 -13.40
N PHE A 126 -30.27 -32.73 -13.03
CA PHE A 126 -29.50 -32.41 -11.81
C PHE A 126 -28.05 -32.31 -12.20
N ILE A 127 -27.45 -31.15 -11.93
CA ILE A 127 -26.05 -30.88 -12.14
C ILE A 127 -25.40 -30.58 -10.80
N GLY A 128 -24.29 -31.23 -10.50
CA GLY A 128 -23.66 -31.08 -9.18
C GLY A 128 -22.53 -32.09 -8.97
N SER A 129 -22.03 -32.14 -7.75
CA SER A 129 -20.93 -33.03 -7.35
C SER A 129 -21.38 -34.06 -6.32
N ILE A 130 -20.72 -35.20 -6.35
CA ILE A 130 -20.81 -36.28 -5.35
C ILE A 130 -19.38 -36.65 -4.92
N ALA A 131 -19.24 -37.21 -3.70
CA ALA A 131 -17.98 -37.76 -3.30
C ALA A 131 -17.63 -38.95 -4.21
N LYS A 132 -16.38 -39.02 -4.70
CA LYS A 132 -15.88 -39.99 -5.67
C LYS A 132 -16.15 -41.44 -5.29
N GLN A 133 -16.14 -41.77 -4.00
CA GLN A 133 -16.43 -43.10 -3.47
C GLN A 133 -17.84 -43.61 -3.80
N TYR A 134 -18.80 -42.72 -4.06
CA TYR A 134 -20.19 -43.04 -4.33
C TYR A 134 -20.53 -43.08 -5.84
N GLU A 135 -19.56 -42.86 -6.74
CA GLU A 135 -19.79 -42.78 -8.19
C GLU A 135 -20.39 -44.06 -8.75
N GLU A 136 -19.80 -45.23 -8.43
CA GLU A 136 -20.28 -46.55 -8.92
C GLU A 136 -21.62 -46.92 -8.32
N GLU A 137 -21.81 -46.66 -7.03
CA GLU A 137 -23.07 -46.94 -6.33
C GLU A 137 -24.21 -46.12 -6.89
N LEU A 138 -23.99 -44.81 -7.08
CA LEU A 138 -24.97 -43.88 -7.66
C LEU A 138 -25.36 -44.30 -9.07
N SER A 139 -24.38 -44.61 -9.93
CA SER A 139 -24.64 -45.08 -11.32
C SER A 139 -25.44 -46.38 -11.35
N SER A 140 -25.20 -47.25 -10.40
CA SER A 140 -25.94 -48.51 -10.25
C SER A 140 -27.37 -48.31 -9.73
N ALA A 141 -27.58 -47.33 -8.89
CA ALA A 141 -28.88 -46.97 -8.31
C ALA A 141 -29.80 -46.24 -9.31
N LEU A 142 -29.23 -45.49 -10.25
CA LEU A 142 -29.96 -44.63 -11.23
C LEU A 142 -30.16 -45.37 -12.58
N LYS A 143 -30.72 -46.58 -12.56
CA LYS A 143 -30.89 -47.42 -13.78
C LYS A 143 -31.79 -46.77 -14.86
N ASP A 144 -32.73 -45.94 -14.45
CA ASP A 144 -33.70 -45.28 -15.33
C ASP A 144 -33.33 -43.83 -15.68
N ALA A 145 -32.13 -43.40 -15.32
CA ALA A 145 -31.63 -42.06 -15.58
C ALA A 145 -30.37 -42.13 -16.47
N TYR A 146 -30.15 -41.10 -17.25
CA TYR A 146 -28.87 -40.87 -17.91
C TYR A 146 -27.93 -40.16 -16.93
N VAL A 147 -26.77 -40.72 -16.69
CA VAL A 147 -25.75 -40.17 -15.80
C VAL A 147 -24.48 -39.93 -16.61
N GLU A 148 -24.10 -38.69 -16.72
CA GLU A 148 -22.85 -38.28 -17.38
C GLU A 148 -21.87 -37.79 -16.32
N VAL A 149 -20.66 -38.33 -16.33
CA VAL A 149 -19.55 -37.82 -15.53
C VAL A 149 -18.83 -36.74 -16.33
N VAL A 150 -19.06 -35.50 -15.94
CA VAL A 150 -18.49 -34.32 -16.60
C VAL A 150 -17.01 -34.18 -16.27
N SER A 151 -16.65 -34.32 -15.00
CA SER A 151 -15.23 -34.28 -14.58
C SER A 151 -15.03 -34.99 -13.23
N ARG A 152 -13.78 -35.28 -12.91
CA ARG A 152 -13.36 -35.86 -11.63
C ARG A 152 -12.19 -35.07 -11.06
N ASN A 153 -12.21 -34.82 -9.78
CA ASN A 153 -11.05 -34.34 -9.04
C ASN A 153 -10.55 -35.43 -8.05
N SER A 154 -9.72 -35.04 -7.09
CA SER A 154 -9.20 -35.99 -6.08
C SER A 154 -10.29 -36.58 -5.18
N ASN A 155 -11.32 -35.79 -4.85
CA ASN A 155 -12.31 -36.10 -3.82
C ASN A 155 -13.72 -36.28 -4.40
N ASP A 156 -14.05 -35.56 -5.47
CA ASP A 156 -15.40 -35.41 -5.99
C ASP A 156 -15.48 -35.82 -7.48
N THR A 157 -16.66 -36.24 -7.86
CA THR A 157 -17.08 -36.47 -9.24
C THR A 157 -18.20 -35.51 -9.58
N ASN A 158 -18.03 -34.69 -10.63
CA ASN A 158 -19.03 -33.78 -11.14
C ASN A 158 -19.90 -34.50 -12.16
N VAL A 159 -21.21 -34.47 -11.96
CA VAL A 159 -22.15 -35.26 -12.74
C VAL A 159 -23.29 -34.41 -13.28
N LEU A 160 -23.76 -34.74 -14.49
CA LEU A 160 -25.05 -34.37 -15.04
C LEU A 160 -25.95 -35.59 -15.05
N ILE A 161 -27.13 -35.46 -14.43
CA ILE A 161 -28.13 -36.52 -14.35
C ILE A 161 -29.38 -36.01 -15.06
N LEU A 162 -29.86 -36.79 -16.05
CA LEU A 162 -31.12 -36.51 -16.75
C LEU A 162 -32.10 -37.65 -16.46
N VAL A 163 -33.34 -37.26 -16.12
CA VAL A 163 -34.40 -38.24 -15.76
C VAL A 163 -35.74 -37.74 -16.28
N ASP A 164 -36.67 -38.67 -16.49
CA ASP A 164 -38.06 -38.29 -16.79
C ASP A 164 -38.62 -37.37 -15.69
N GLY A 165 -39.29 -36.27 -16.09
CA GLY A 165 -39.77 -35.27 -15.13
C GLY A 165 -40.73 -35.81 -14.06
N SER A 166 -41.43 -36.92 -14.36
CA SER A 166 -42.33 -37.59 -13.36
C SER A 166 -41.54 -38.26 -12.25
N LYS A 167 -40.24 -38.58 -12.45
CA LYS A 167 -39.36 -39.20 -11.45
C LYS A 167 -38.41 -38.22 -10.76
N ALA A 168 -38.57 -36.95 -11.01
CA ALA A 168 -37.66 -35.89 -10.50
C ALA A 168 -37.50 -35.92 -8.97
N ASP A 169 -38.61 -35.93 -8.23
CA ASP A 169 -38.60 -35.90 -6.75
C ASP A 169 -38.00 -37.17 -6.15
N GLU A 170 -38.28 -38.34 -6.74
CA GLU A 170 -37.73 -39.63 -6.33
C GLU A 170 -36.20 -39.63 -6.55
N THR A 171 -35.76 -39.19 -7.74
CA THR A 171 -34.34 -39.09 -8.08
C THR A 171 -33.63 -38.10 -7.17
N LEU A 172 -34.21 -36.92 -6.92
CA LEU A 172 -33.62 -35.91 -6.01
C LEU A 172 -33.44 -36.48 -4.59
N SER A 173 -34.43 -37.23 -4.11
CA SER A 173 -34.33 -37.87 -2.80
C SER A 173 -33.24 -38.93 -2.75
N LEU A 174 -33.09 -39.69 -3.81
CA LEU A 174 -32.06 -40.71 -3.95
C LEU A 174 -30.65 -40.13 -3.99
N ILE A 175 -30.39 -39.16 -4.87
CA ILE A 175 -29.04 -38.57 -5.01
C ILE A 175 -28.58 -37.83 -3.75
N ARG A 176 -29.49 -37.25 -2.96
CA ARG A 176 -29.19 -36.65 -1.65
C ARG A 176 -28.59 -37.67 -0.68
N ASN A 177 -29.03 -38.95 -0.70
CA ASN A 177 -28.46 -39.97 0.15
C ASN A 177 -26.99 -40.28 -0.17
N TYR A 178 -26.53 -39.93 -1.36
CA TYR A 178 -25.14 -40.07 -1.81
C TYR A 178 -24.36 -38.73 -1.63
N GLY A 179 -24.90 -37.76 -0.88
CA GLY A 179 -24.23 -36.50 -0.60
C GLY A 179 -24.15 -35.58 -1.81
N PHE A 180 -25.12 -35.65 -2.73
CA PHE A 180 -25.15 -34.76 -3.90
C PHE A 180 -25.23 -33.30 -3.50
N SER A 181 -24.29 -32.51 -4.00
CA SER A 181 -24.22 -31.06 -3.86
C SER A 181 -24.55 -30.42 -5.21
N ALA A 182 -25.71 -29.74 -5.28
CA ALA A 182 -26.16 -29.10 -6.51
C ALA A 182 -25.24 -27.92 -6.89
N PHE A 183 -24.83 -27.90 -8.14
CA PHE A 183 -24.18 -26.74 -8.75
C PHE A 183 -25.22 -25.71 -9.15
N LYS A 184 -24.95 -24.43 -8.87
CA LYS A 184 -25.79 -23.30 -9.26
C LYS A 184 -24.93 -22.21 -9.90
N THR A 185 -25.39 -21.65 -10.98
CA THR A 185 -24.72 -20.57 -11.69
C THR A 185 -25.75 -19.65 -12.32
N ASP A 186 -25.40 -18.37 -12.50
CA ASP A 186 -26.19 -17.40 -13.26
C ASP A 186 -25.78 -17.36 -14.74
N TYR A 187 -24.73 -18.09 -15.11
CA TYR A 187 -24.30 -18.21 -16.49
C TYR A 187 -25.24 -19.12 -17.27
N LYS A 188 -25.52 -18.75 -18.54
CA LYS A 188 -26.45 -19.43 -19.41
C LYS A 188 -25.79 -20.19 -20.57
N ASP A 189 -24.64 -19.68 -21.02
CA ASP A 189 -23.89 -20.23 -22.15
C ASP A 189 -23.24 -21.58 -21.81
N VAL A 190 -22.61 -22.20 -22.82
CA VAL A 190 -21.73 -23.36 -22.67
C VAL A 190 -20.56 -22.99 -21.76
N PRO A 191 -20.24 -23.79 -20.73
CA PRO A 191 -19.19 -23.47 -19.76
C PRO A 191 -17.84 -23.12 -20.40
N GLN A 192 -17.39 -23.88 -21.39
CA GLN A 192 -16.15 -23.63 -22.10
C GLN A 192 -16.12 -22.23 -22.74
N LYS A 193 -17.23 -21.81 -23.39
CA LYS A 193 -17.33 -20.48 -24.00
C LYS A 193 -17.24 -19.39 -22.92
N THR A 194 -17.97 -19.56 -21.81
CA THR A 194 -17.95 -18.62 -20.69
C THR A 194 -16.53 -18.49 -20.10
N ILE A 195 -15.83 -19.60 -19.91
CA ILE A 195 -14.43 -19.59 -19.42
C ILE A 195 -13.52 -18.85 -20.41
N MET A 196 -13.68 -19.06 -21.71
CA MET A 196 -12.91 -18.31 -22.72
C MET A 196 -13.18 -16.80 -22.67
N ASP A 197 -14.46 -16.40 -22.55
CA ASP A 197 -14.86 -15.00 -22.47
C ASP A 197 -14.31 -14.33 -21.19
N LEU A 198 -14.37 -15.02 -20.04
CA LEU A 198 -13.79 -14.55 -18.79
C LEU A 198 -12.26 -14.46 -18.88
N SER A 199 -11.62 -15.42 -19.48
CA SER A 199 -10.15 -15.41 -19.70
C SER A 199 -9.73 -14.26 -20.62
N ALA A 200 -10.49 -13.97 -21.66
CA ALA A 200 -10.24 -12.82 -22.54
C ALA A 200 -10.37 -11.49 -21.78
N LYS A 201 -11.36 -11.36 -20.86
CA LYS A 201 -11.49 -10.19 -20.00
C LYS A 201 -10.29 -10.02 -19.06
N ILE A 202 -9.79 -11.09 -18.50
CA ILE A 202 -8.58 -11.07 -17.66
C ILE A 202 -7.37 -10.55 -18.46
N GLU A 203 -7.17 -11.03 -19.69
CA GLU A 203 -6.06 -10.58 -20.54
C GLU A 203 -6.20 -9.09 -20.95
N ASP A 204 -7.43 -8.61 -21.20
CA ASP A 204 -7.67 -7.18 -21.43
C ASP A 204 -7.30 -6.33 -20.20
N ILE A 205 -7.70 -6.78 -18.99
CA ILE A 205 -7.35 -6.08 -17.74
C ILE A 205 -5.83 -6.10 -17.51
N LYS A 206 -5.15 -7.23 -17.73
CA LYS A 206 -3.68 -7.32 -17.63
C LYS A 206 -2.99 -6.36 -18.59
N THR A 207 -3.52 -6.19 -19.80
CA THR A 207 -3.00 -5.22 -20.76
C THR A 207 -3.16 -3.79 -20.26
N LYS A 208 -4.30 -3.44 -19.64
CA LYS A 208 -4.51 -2.13 -19.03
C LYS A 208 -3.55 -1.87 -17.86
N ILE A 209 -3.33 -2.87 -17.00
CA ILE A 209 -2.35 -2.79 -15.91
C ILE A 209 -0.95 -2.55 -16.48
N PHE A 210 -0.56 -3.27 -17.52
CA PHE A 210 0.75 -3.11 -18.15
C PHE A 210 0.94 -1.68 -18.69
N LEU A 211 -0.02 -1.16 -19.45
CA LEU A 211 0.04 0.19 -19.98
C LEU A 211 0.07 1.26 -18.88
N MET A 212 -0.67 1.05 -17.80
CA MET A 212 -0.65 1.96 -16.66
C MET A 212 0.71 1.95 -15.93
N LYS A 213 1.35 0.79 -15.79
CA LYS A 213 2.70 0.68 -15.22
C LYS A 213 3.75 1.39 -16.09
N GLU A 214 3.63 1.28 -17.41
CA GLU A 214 4.49 2.02 -18.34
C GLU A 214 4.27 3.55 -18.22
N GLU A 215 3.02 3.99 -18.06
CA GLU A 215 2.71 5.40 -17.80
C GLU A 215 3.34 5.87 -16.49
N LEU A 216 3.18 5.11 -15.40
CA LEU A 216 3.74 5.44 -14.09
C LEU A 216 5.27 5.53 -14.12
N ALA A 217 5.94 4.69 -14.92
CA ALA A 217 7.39 4.73 -15.09
C ALA A 217 7.89 6.05 -15.72
N SER A 218 7.00 6.88 -16.28
CA SER A 218 7.33 8.19 -16.86
C SER A 218 7.20 9.36 -15.87
N TYR A 219 6.81 9.14 -14.61
CA TYR A 219 6.50 10.19 -13.62
C TYR A 219 7.74 10.70 -12.87
N GLU A 220 8.91 10.74 -13.50
CA GLU A 220 10.16 11.20 -12.86
C GLU A 220 10.07 12.65 -12.33
N GLU A 221 9.42 13.55 -13.07
CA GLU A 221 9.27 14.94 -12.64
C GLU A 221 8.30 15.07 -11.46
N ASP A 222 7.20 14.31 -11.47
CA ASP A 222 6.25 14.27 -10.36
C ASP A 222 6.92 13.73 -9.08
N ILE A 223 7.81 12.74 -9.21
CA ILE A 223 8.61 12.22 -8.10
C ILE A 223 9.52 13.30 -7.51
N LYS A 224 10.22 14.08 -8.35
CA LYS A 224 11.08 15.17 -7.86
C LYS A 224 10.28 16.21 -7.08
N VAL A 225 9.10 16.59 -7.58
CA VAL A 225 8.21 17.50 -6.86
C VAL A 225 7.79 16.91 -5.52
N MET A 226 7.35 15.64 -5.51
CA MET A 226 6.91 14.98 -4.27
C MET A 226 8.06 14.78 -3.27
N GLN A 227 9.31 14.64 -3.71
CA GLN A 227 10.50 14.64 -2.84
C GLN A 227 10.69 15.99 -2.14
N LEU A 228 10.58 17.10 -2.88
CA LEU A 228 10.65 18.44 -2.28
C LEU A 228 9.51 18.65 -1.25
N VAL A 229 8.30 18.22 -1.58
CA VAL A 229 7.14 18.28 -0.68
C VAL A 229 7.38 17.44 0.58
N TYR A 230 7.92 16.23 0.43
CA TYR A 230 8.26 15.36 1.55
C TYR A 230 9.31 16.03 2.46
N ASP A 231 10.39 16.55 1.89
CA ASP A 231 11.46 17.21 2.65
C ASP A 231 10.95 18.46 3.37
N TYR A 232 10.08 19.25 2.73
CA TYR A 232 9.46 20.43 3.34
C TYR A 232 8.61 20.07 4.56
N TYR A 233 7.64 19.16 4.41
CA TYR A 233 6.78 18.76 5.51
C TYR A 233 7.52 17.98 6.59
N PHE A 234 8.51 17.17 6.22
CA PHE A 234 9.38 16.51 7.18
C PHE A 234 10.13 17.52 8.06
N ASN A 235 10.65 18.60 7.46
CA ASN A 235 11.29 19.68 8.19
C ASN A 235 10.29 20.43 9.11
N LYS A 236 9.07 20.71 8.62
CA LYS A 236 8.01 21.36 9.45
C LYS A 236 7.66 20.48 10.66
N VAL A 237 7.35 19.21 10.45
CA VAL A 237 7.03 18.25 11.53
C VAL A 237 8.19 18.08 12.50
N SER A 238 9.43 17.97 11.99
CA SER A 238 10.62 17.82 12.83
C SER A 238 10.86 19.04 13.70
N ARG A 239 10.66 20.25 13.17
CA ARG A 239 10.77 21.50 13.92
C ARG A 239 9.69 21.62 15.01
N GLU A 240 8.45 21.25 14.70
CA GLU A 240 7.38 21.24 15.71
C GLU A 240 7.69 20.24 16.83
N LYS A 241 8.07 19.00 16.48
CA LYS A 241 8.50 18.01 17.47
C LYS A 241 9.69 18.47 18.30
N ALA A 242 10.68 19.12 17.68
CA ALA A 242 11.79 19.70 18.42
C ALA A 242 11.33 20.82 19.37
N SER A 243 10.36 21.65 18.93
CA SER A 243 9.85 22.76 19.74
C SER A 243 9.13 22.31 21.02
N THR A 244 8.56 21.10 21.03
CA THR A 244 7.93 20.55 22.26
C THR A 244 8.94 20.21 23.34
N ASN A 245 10.23 20.04 22.99
CA ASN A 245 11.30 19.79 23.92
C ASN A 245 11.92 21.07 24.50
N PHE A 246 11.49 22.25 24.01
CA PHE A 246 12.01 23.51 24.50
C PHE A 246 11.36 23.88 25.82
N LEU A 247 12.16 24.32 26.77
CA LEU A 247 11.67 24.86 28.05
C LEU A 247 11.16 26.27 27.81
N ARG A 248 9.91 26.55 28.22
CA ARG A 248 9.26 27.85 27.99
C ARG A 248 8.77 28.43 29.29
N THR A 249 8.88 29.76 29.39
CA THR A 249 8.13 30.60 30.33
C THR A 249 7.18 31.48 29.53
N ASN A 250 6.41 32.32 30.20
CA ASN A 250 5.49 33.28 29.51
C ASN A 250 6.21 34.21 28.49
N ASN A 251 7.50 34.49 28.68
CA ASN A 251 8.21 35.49 27.90
C ASN A 251 9.55 34.97 27.30
N THR A 252 9.98 33.74 27.63
CA THR A 252 11.28 33.23 27.20
C THR A 252 11.20 31.78 26.76
N VAL A 253 12.06 31.42 25.82
CA VAL A 253 12.28 30.03 25.37
C VAL A 253 13.74 29.68 25.65
N THR A 254 13.97 28.54 26.29
CA THR A 254 15.31 28.05 26.56
C THR A 254 15.56 26.80 25.70
N ILE A 255 16.62 26.86 24.90
CA ILE A 255 17.06 25.76 24.04
C ILE A 255 18.42 25.29 24.56
N GLN A 256 18.55 24.03 24.85
CA GLN A 256 19.82 23.38 25.21
C GLN A 256 20.20 22.37 24.12
N GLY A 257 21.44 22.41 23.66
CA GLY A 257 21.93 21.51 22.61
C GLY A 257 23.45 21.43 22.58
N TRP A 258 23.94 20.55 21.72
CA TRP A 258 25.37 20.35 21.54
C TRP A 258 25.86 21.12 20.31
N CYS A 259 26.99 21.80 20.46
CA CYS A 259 27.63 22.56 19.38
C CYS A 259 29.12 22.19 19.33
N ALA A 260 29.66 22.01 18.13
CA ALA A 260 31.10 21.86 18.01
C ALA A 260 31.82 23.18 18.32
N VAL A 261 32.90 23.14 19.08
CA VAL A 261 33.66 24.34 19.51
C VAL A 261 34.02 25.26 18.35
N GLU A 262 34.35 24.67 17.19
CA GLU A 262 34.65 25.41 15.96
C GLU A 262 33.47 26.22 15.40
N ASP A 263 32.24 25.82 15.70
CA ASP A 263 31.00 26.41 15.20
C ASP A 263 30.41 27.47 16.17
N ASN A 264 30.97 27.65 17.37
CA ASN A 264 30.47 28.59 18.40
C ASN A 264 30.30 30.02 17.88
N ASN A 265 31.30 30.53 17.12
CA ASN A 265 31.23 31.87 16.57
C ASN A 265 30.14 32.02 15.50
N ALA A 266 30.00 30.97 14.65
CA ALA A 266 28.97 30.95 13.60
C ALA A 266 27.58 30.91 14.22
N LEU A 267 27.37 30.07 15.23
CA LEU A 267 26.09 29.99 15.96
C LEU A 267 25.73 31.31 16.63
N SER A 268 26.69 31.97 17.30
CA SER A 268 26.47 33.27 17.91
C SER A 268 26.10 34.36 16.88
N ALA A 269 26.74 34.34 15.72
CA ALA A 269 26.42 35.25 14.62
C ALA A 269 24.98 35.06 14.11
N ILE A 270 24.59 33.79 13.88
CA ILE A 270 23.23 33.45 13.44
C ILE A 270 22.18 33.86 14.46
N CYS A 271 22.43 33.56 15.75
CA CYS A 271 21.49 33.97 16.79
C CYS A 271 21.31 35.49 16.83
N LYS A 272 22.41 36.25 16.73
CA LYS A 272 22.36 37.71 16.66
C LYS A 272 21.62 38.24 15.43
N GLU A 273 21.81 37.60 14.29
CA GLU A 273 21.12 37.95 13.04
C GLU A 273 19.59 37.73 13.13
N VAL A 274 19.17 36.60 13.73
CA VAL A 274 17.75 36.23 13.81
C VAL A 274 17.00 36.94 14.92
N THR A 275 17.62 37.10 16.13
CA THR A 275 16.94 37.64 17.34
C THR A 275 17.37 39.05 17.69
N GLY A 276 18.34 39.63 17.00
CA GLY A 276 18.90 40.95 17.35
C GLY A 276 19.68 40.89 18.67
N GLU A 277 19.31 41.69 19.63
CA GLU A 277 19.92 41.74 20.97
C GLU A 277 19.06 41.00 22.03
N ASP A 278 17.92 40.40 21.63
CA ASP A 278 16.96 39.78 22.54
C ASP A 278 17.26 38.29 22.79
N TYR A 279 18.54 37.98 23.06
CA TYR A 279 18.93 36.61 23.43
C TYR A 279 20.07 36.61 24.44
N TYR A 280 20.16 35.48 25.17
CA TYR A 280 21.29 35.19 26.06
C TYR A 280 21.82 33.82 25.70
N MET A 281 23.13 33.70 25.47
CA MET A 281 23.80 32.46 25.10
C MET A 281 25.04 32.22 25.97
N THR A 282 25.20 30.97 26.43
CA THR A 282 26.38 30.50 27.12
C THR A 282 26.88 29.21 26.48
N PHE A 283 28.18 29.04 26.42
CA PHE A 283 28.83 27.80 26.04
C PHE A 283 29.52 27.21 27.26
N GLU A 284 29.29 25.93 27.52
CA GLU A 284 29.89 25.16 28.59
C GLU A 284 30.65 23.99 28.04
N ASP A 285 31.80 23.68 28.59
CA ASP A 285 32.55 22.46 28.21
C ASP A 285 31.79 21.21 28.66
N VAL A 286 31.91 20.13 27.88
CA VAL A 286 31.31 18.85 28.19
C VAL A 286 31.94 18.28 29.49
N LYS A 287 31.11 17.90 30.45
CA LYS A 287 31.55 17.26 31.70
C LYS A 287 31.80 15.77 31.47
N GLU A 288 32.66 15.18 32.32
CA GLU A 288 33.01 13.75 32.18
C GLU A 288 31.82 12.80 32.25
N ASP A 289 30.78 13.16 32.99
CA ASP A 289 29.53 12.42 33.13
C ASP A 289 28.55 12.59 31.98
N GLU A 290 28.82 13.56 31.09
CA GLU A 290 27.97 13.89 29.93
C GLU A 290 28.53 13.33 28.60
N VAL A 291 29.74 12.78 28.61
CA VAL A 291 30.45 12.34 27.39
C VAL A 291 29.69 11.30 26.60
N GLU A 292 28.97 10.39 27.27
CA GLU A 292 28.15 9.36 26.62
C GLU A 292 26.87 9.94 25.94
N GLU A 293 26.42 11.15 26.34
CA GLU A 293 25.24 11.80 25.79
C GLU A 293 25.58 12.74 24.62
N VAL A 294 26.88 13.01 24.37
CA VAL A 294 27.33 13.93 23.32
C VAL A 294 27.27 13.27 21.95
N PRO A 295 26.54 13.84 20.97
CA PRO A 295 26.51 13.33 19.61
C PRO A 295 27.90 13.36 18.96
N VAL A 296 28.29 12.29 18.31
CA VAL A 296 29.57 12.21 17.59
C VAL A 296 29.46 12.89 16.23
N LYS A 297 30.27 13.94 15.99
CA LYS A 297 30.41 14.57 14.67
C LYS A 297 31.51 13.84 13.87
N LEU A 298 31.13 13.01 12.91
CA LEU A 298 32.08 12.34 12.03
C LEU A 298 32.69 13.35 11.04
N ARG A 299 34.00 13.30 10.88
CA ARG A 299 34.74 14.19 9.99
C ARG A 299 35.64 13.36 9.07
N ASN A 300 35.07 12.90 7.98
CA ASN A 300 35.75 12.04 7.02
C ASN A 300 35.98 12.73 5.69
N SER A 301 37.02 12.31 4.95
CA SER A 301 37.22 12.75 3.57
C SER A 301 36.11 12.21 2.67
N LYS A 302 35.81 12.88 1.53
CA LYS A 302 34.74 12.47 0.59
C LYS A 302 34.77 11.01 0.15
N LEU A 303 35.97 10.37 0.14
CA LEU A 303 36.11 8.96 -0.19
C LEU A 303 35.72 8.02 0.98
N VAL A 304 35.85 8.46 2.23
CA VAL A 304 35.55 7.68 3.43
C VAL A 304 34.11 7.91 3.87
N SER A 305 33.52 9.06 3.56
CA SER A 305 32.12 9.37 3.90
C SER A 305 31.10 8.38 3.31
N ALA A 306 31.45 7.72 2.18
CA ALA A 306 30.64 6.64 1.62
C ALA A 306 30.49 5.43 2.56
N PHE A 307 31.38 5.28 3.55
CA PHE A 307 31.36 4.22 4.55
C PHE A 307 30.79 4.65 5.91
N GLU A 308 30.40 5.93 6.05
CA GLU A 308 29.83 6.46 7.30
C GLU A 308 28.51 5.79 7.67
N SER A 309 27.75 5.34 6.68
CA SER A 309 26.51 4.60 6.91
C SER A 309 26.72 3.30 7.69
N VAL A 310 27.91 2.68 7.57
CA VAL A 310 28.26 1.47 8.33
C VAL A 310 28.58 1.82 9.78
N THR A 311 29.25 2.96 10.00
CA THR A 311 29.61 3.41 11.35
C THR A 311 28.37 3.90 12.12
N SER A 312 27.43 4.59 11.44
CA SER A 312 26.18 5.07 12.05
C SER A 312 25.17 3.95 12.39
N MET A 313 25.40 2.72 11.92
CA MET A 313 24.61 1.55 12.34
C MET A 313 25.03 1.00 13.71
N TYR A 314 26.19 1.44 14.25
CA TYR A 314 26.78 0.95 15.51
C TYR A 314 26.91 2.03 16.60
N SER A 315 26.38 3.25 16.36
CA SER A 315 26.38 4.36 17.34
C SER A 315 24.91 4.66 17.82
#